data_c830107e54cc06927c2e702290377710
#
_entry.id   c830107e54cc06927c2e702290377710
#
_cell.length_a   1.000
_cell.length_b   1.000
_cell.length_c   1.000
_cell.angle_alpha   90.00
_cell.angle_beta   90.00
_cell.angle_gamma   90.00
#
_symmetry.space_group_name_H-M   'P 1'
#
loop_
_entity.id
_entity.type
_entity.pdbx_description
1 polymer ?
#
loop_
_entity_poly.entity_id
_entity_poly.type
_entity_poly.pdbx_seq_one_letter_code
_entity_poly.pdbx_strand_id
1 'polypeptide(L)'
;MNNRIKIFIKNLLYAFVAQGLSFILSALMSIIVPKVLSVNDFGYWQLFIFYTSYVGFFHFGFNDGIYLLNGGKNYDELNYNEIGGAFWISFFVQLILGVVFAIICSFFNMDFSRKLVLYSTVIYMLIFNSSFCLGIYFSKQQMI
;
A
#
# COMPACT_ATOMS: atom_id res chain seq x y z
N MET A 1 7.07 -15.31 -34.58
CA MET A 1 7.35 -14.64 -33.29
C MET A 1 6.79 -15.51 -32.18
N ASN A 2 7.62 -15.97 -31.26
CA ASN A 2 7.27 -16.96 -30.23
C ASN A 2 6.11 -16.42 -29.35
N ASN A 3 5.08 -17.22 -29.05
CA ASN A 3 3.90 -16.80 -28.29
C ASN A 3 4.28 -16.18 -26.92
N ARG A 4 5.35 -16.67 -26.30
CA ARG A 4 5.90 -16.11 -25.05
C ARG A 4 6.36 -14.64 -25.20
N ILE A 5 6.99 -14.30 -26.34
CA ILE A 5 7.44 -12.92 -26.61
C ILE A 5 6.25 -12.00 -26.82
N LYS A 6 5.19 -12.44 -27.49
CA LYS A 6 3.96 -11.65 -27.66
C LYS A 6 3.28 -11.34 -26.30
N ILE A 7 3.18 -12.36 -25.43
CA ILE A 7 2.60 -12.20 -24.09
C ILE A 7 3.47 -11.23 -23.27
N PHE A 8 4.79 -11.39 -23.32
CA PHE A 8 5.71 -10.50 -22.60
C PHE A 8 5.57 -9.04 -23.05
N ILE A 9 5.58 -8.78 -24.37
CA ILE A 9 5.42 -7.43 -24.93
C ILE A 9 4.06 -6.84 -24.54
N LYS A 10 3.00 -7.64 -24.61
CA LYS A 10 1.65 -7.22 -24.21
C LYS A 10 1.59 -6.79 -22.75
N ASN A 11 2.13 -7.62 -21.85
CA ASN A 11 2.16 -7.32 -20.41
C ASN A 11 3.02 -6.09 -20.10
N LEU A 12 4.16 -5.96 -20.78
CA LEU A 12 5.03 -4.80 -20.66
C LEU A 12 4.30 -3.52 -21.10
N LEU A 13 3.57 -3.57 -22.21
CA LEU A 13 2.81 -2.43 -22.72
C LEU A 13 1.69 -2.01 -21.76
N TYR A 14 0.97 -2.98 -21.19
CA TYR A 14 -0.03 -2.68 -20.14
C TYR A 14 0.60 -2.04 -18.90
N ALA A 15 1.75 -2.53 -18.45
CA ALA A 15 2.48 -1.93 -17.34
C ALA A 15 2.90 -0.49 -17.64
N PHE A 16 3.41 -0.22 -18.85
CA PHE A 16 3.77 1.14 -19.28
C PHE A 16 2.57 2.08 -19.34
N VAL A 17 1.44 1.62 -19.88
CA VAL A 17 0.21 2.43 -19.96
C VAL A 17 -0.31 2.73 -18.56
N ALA A 18 -0.37 1.73 -17.68
CA ALA A 18 -0.80 1.91 -16.30
C ALA A 18 0.09 2.90 -15.53
N GLN A 19 1.42 2.75 -15.69
CA GLN A 19 2.37 3.65 -15.05
C GLN A 19 2.31 5.07 -15.63
N GLY A 20 2.13 5.20 -16.93
CA GLY A 20 1.96 6.49 -17.61
C GLY A 20 0.71 7.23 -17.13
N LEU A 21 -0.43 6.52 -17.00
CA LEU A 21 -1.66 7.10 -16.44
C LEU A 21 -1.47 7.54 -14.99
N SER A 22 -0.83 6.70 -14.17
CA SER A 22 -0.52 7.05 -12.78
C SER A 22 0.38 8.28 -12.68
N PHE A 23 1.37 8.40 -13.55
CA PHE A 23 2.24 9.57 -13.62
C PHE A 23 1.48 10.84 -14.00
N ILE A 24 0.62 10.78 -15.03
CA ILE A 24 -0.21 11.91 -15.45
C ILE A 24 -1.14 12.35 -14.31
N LEU A 25 -1.80 11.42 -13.64
CA LEU A 25 -2.67 11.72 -12.50
C LEU A 25 -1.88 12.38 -11.35
N SER A 26 -0.71 11.88 -11.03
CA SER A 26 0.17 12.44 -10.00
C SER A 26 0.64 13.85 -10.36
N ALA A 27 0.99 14.10 -11.62
CA ALA A 27 1.36 15.41 -12.12
C ALA A 27 0.18 16.41 -12.06
N LEU A 28 -1.02 15.98 -12.47
CA LEU A 28 -2.23 16.79 -12.36
C LEU A 28 -2.55 17.14 -10.90
N MET A 29 -2.48 16.16 -9.99
CA MET A 29 -2.70 16.38 -8.57
C MET A 29 -1.67 17.35 -7.99
N SER A 30 -0.41 17.25 -8.38
CA SER A 30 0.64 18.18 -7.94
C SER A 30 0.41 19.64 -8.36
N ILE A 31 -0.31 19.87 -9.46
CA ILE A 31 -0.65 21.22 -9.95
C ILE A 31 -1.99 21.72 -9.40
N ILE A 32 -2.99 20.84 -9.32
CA ILE A 32 -4.37 21.21 -8.96
C ILE A 32 -4.51 21.40 -7.45
N VAL A 33 -3.98 20.47 -6.66
CA VAL A 33 -4.15 20.48 -5.20
C VAL A 33 -3.66 21.79 -4.55
N PRO A 34 -2.46 22.35 -4.89
CA PRO A 34 -2.02 23.61 -4.32
C PRO A 34 -2.87 24.83 -4.72
N LYS A 35 -3.62 24.72 -5.82
CA LYS A 35 -4.50 25.82 -6.29
C LYS A 35 -5.86 25.83 -5.60
N VAL A 36 -6.32 24.67 -5.12
CA VAL A 36 -7.64 24.47 -4.51
C VAL A 36 -7.59 24.58 -2.99
N LEU A 37 -6.52 24.08 -2.38
CA LEU A 37 -6.35 24.11 -0.93
C LEU A 37 -5.75 25.43 -0.43
N SER A 38 -6.14 25.79 0.79
CA SER A 38 -5.43 26.84 1.52
C SER A 38 -3.97 26.42 1.80
N VAL A 39 -3.09 27.37 2.09
CA VAL A 39 -1.68 27.09 2.41
C VAL A 39 -1.55 26.10 3.58
N ASN A 40 -2.37 26.27 4.60
CA ASN A 40 -2.38 25.38 5.77
C ASN A 40 -2.87 23.97 5.43
N ASP A 41 -3.98 23.85 4.69
CA ASP A 41 -4.54 22.56 4.30
C ASP A 41 -3.60 21.81 3.34
N PHE A 42 -2.94 22.54 2.44
CA PHE A 42 -1.90 21.98 1.58
C PHE A 42 -0.70 21.45 2.41
N GLY A 43 -0.31 22.17 3.47
CA GLY A 43 0.71 21.72 4.41
C GLY A 43 0.33 20.39 5.08
N TYR A 44 -0.92 20.25 5.57
CA TYR A 44 -1.41 18.98 6.14
C TYR A 44 -1.53 17.87 5.11
N TRP A 45 -1.92 18.18 3.88
CA TRP A 45 -1.93 17.24 2.76
C TRP A 45 -0.52 16.69 2.47
N GLN A 46 0.49 17.56 2.40
CA GLN A 46 1.88 17.15 2.21
C GLN A 46 2.40 16.31 3.38
N LEU A 47 2.01 16.66 4.60
CA LEU A 47 2.36 15.90 5.79
C LEU A 47 1.75 14.49 5.75
N PHE A 48 0.51 14.36 5.30
CA PHE A 48 -0.13 13.05 5.09
C PHE A 48 0.64 12.22 4.05
N ILE A 49 0.96 12.78 2.88
CA ILE A 49 1.74 12.10 1.84
C ILE A 49 3.10 11.67 2.38
N PHE A 50 3.76 12.54 3.13
CA PHE A 50 5.04 12.24 3.76
C PHE A 50 4.94 11.03 4.69
N TYR A 51 3.99 10.99 5.61
CA TYR A 51 3.82 9.86 6.52
C TYR A 51 3.43 8.58 5.79
N THR A 52 2.55 8.65 4.80
CA THR A 52 2.13 7.48 4.03
C THR A 52 3.27 6.85 3.23
N SER A 53 4.30 7.61 2.86
CA SER A 53 5.48 7.06 2.18
C SER A 53 6.30 6.10 3.04
N TYR A 54 6.18 6.18 4.37
CA TYR A 54 6.85 5.28 5.31
C TYR A 54 6.00 4.10 5.76
N VAL A 55 4.73 4.07 5.41
CA VAL A 55 3.78 3.04 5.87
C VAL A 55 4.21 1.63 5.47
N GLY A 56 4.86 1.48 4.32
CA GLY A 56 5.39 0.20 3.86
C GLY A 56 6.42 -0.44 4.80
N PHE A 57 7.14 0.33 5.60
CA PHE A 57 8.11 -0.25 6.55
C PHE A 57 7.45 -0.98 7.72
N PHE A 58 6.20 -0.63 8.03
CA PHE A 58 5.48 -1.21 9.18
C PHE A 58 4.94 -2.63 8.96
N HIS A 59 5.10 -3.21 7.77
CA HIS A 59 4.84 -4.64 7.59
C HIS A 59 6.02 -5.53 8.00
N PHE A 60 7.17 -4.95 8.39
CA PHE A 60 8.38 -5.66 8.90
C PHE A 60 8.82 -6.85 8.04
N GLY A 61 8.64 -6.78 6.74
CA GLY A 61 8.99 -7.86 5.81
C GLY A 61 7.99 -9.04 5.77
N PHE A 62 6.90 -9.01 6.54
CA PHE A 62 5.90 -10.09 6.49
C PHE A 62 5.32 -10.29 5.09
N ASN A 63 4.97 -9.20 4.43
CA ASN A 63 4.41 -9.26 3.08
C ASN A 63 5.45 -9.77 2.07
N ASP A 64 6.70 -9.34 2.20
CA ASP A 64 7.80 -9.79 1.35
C ASP A 64 8.11 -11.28 1.59
N GLY A 65 8.06 -11.71 2.87
CA GLY A 65 8.21 -13.11 3.24
C GLY A 65 7.15 -14.00 2.59
N ILE A 66 5.89 -13.61 2.66
CA ILE A 66 4.78 -14.35 2.00
C ILE A 66 5.01 -14.41 0.49
N TYR A 67 5.44 -13.31 -0.11
CA TYR A 67 5.72 -13.23 -1.55
C TYR A 67 6.85 -14.20 -1.94
N LEU A 68 7.97 -14.19 -1.20
CA LEU A 68 9.14 -15.03 -1.48
C LEU A 68 8.84 -16.52 -1.26
N LEU A 69 8.18 -16.89 -0.18
CA LEU A 69 7.83 -18.28 0.14
C LEU A 69 6.87 -18.91 -0.88
N ASN A 70 6.03 -18.09 -1.48
CA ASN A 70 5.04 -18.54 -2.46
C ASN A 70 5.41 -18.15 -3.90
N GLY A 71 6.52 -17.44 -4.10
CA GLY A 71 7.04 -17.09 -5.42
C GLY A 71 7.35 -18.35 -6.25
N GLY A 72 6.86 -18.39 -7.49
CA GLY A 72 7.11 -19.51 -8.41
C GLY A 72 6.23 -20.77 -8.22
N LYS A 73 5.46 -20.88 -7.13
CA LYS A 73 4.49 -21.99 -6.95
C LYS A 73 3.27 -21.80 -7.83
N ASN A 74 2.70 -22.90 -8.34
CA ASN A 74 1.41 -22.87 -9.01
C ASN A 74 0.28 -22.66 -7.99
N TYR A 75 -0.90 -22.25 -8.48
CA TYR A 75 -2.06 -21.97 -7.63
C TYR A 75 -2.45 -23.16 -6.73
N ASP A 76 -2.40 -24.38 -7.28
CA ASP A 76 -2.74 -25.62 -6.58
C ASP A 76 -1.72 -26.04 -5.52
N GLU A 77 -0.50 -25.48 -5.57
CA GLU A 77 0.59 -25.74 -4.64
C GLU A 77 0.61 -24.76 -3.46
N LEU A 78 -0.29 -23.77 -3.46
CA LEU A 78 -0.35 -22.76 -2.42
C LEU A 78 -1.03 -23.30 -1.16
N ASN A 79 -0.36 -23.15 -0.04
CA ASN A 79 -0.97 -23.45 1.26
C ASN A 79 -1.76 -22.24 1.76
N TYR A 80 -3.06 -22.22 1.47
CA TYR A 80 -3.95 -21.11 1.84
C TYR A 80 -4.05 -20.88 3.35
N ASN A 81 -3.88 -21.92 4.16
CA ASN A 81 -3.91 -21.80 5.61
C ASN A 81 -2.69 -21.03 6.12
N GLU A 82 -1.52 -21.28 5.56
CA GLU A 82 -0.30 -20.54 5.89
C GLU A 82 -0.38 -19.07 5.46
N ILE A 83 -0.87 -18.82 4.24
CA ILE A 83 -1.03 -17.45 3.72
C ILE A 83 -2.07 -16.68 4.57
N GLY A 84 -3.20 -17.31 4.88
CA GLY A 84 -4.23 -16.73 5.73
C GLY A 84 -3.75 -16.49 7.16
N GLY A 85 -3.00 -17.43 7.74
CA GLY A 85 -2.39 -17.28 9.06
C GLY A 85 -1.40 -16.11 9.09
N ALA A 86 -0.52 -16.00 8.11
CA ALA A 86 0.45 -14.92 7.99
C ALA A 86 -0.25 -13.55 7.78
N PHE A 87 -1.33 -13.50 6.99
CA PHE A 87 -2.15 -12.31 6.83
C PHE A 87 -2.71 -11.82 8.17
N TRP A 88 -3.35 -12.71 8.93
CA TRP A 88 -3.95 -12.35 10.22
C TRP A 88 -2.90 -11.91 11.25
N ILE A 89 -1.76 -12.59 11.31
CA ILE A 89 -0.65 -12.18 12.20
C ILE A 89 -0.17 -10.79 11.82
N SER A 90 0.11 -10.53 10.55
CA SER A 90 0.54 -9.22 10.07
C SER A 90 -0.49 -8.13 10.36
N PHE A 91 -1.78 -8.41 10.12
CA PHE A 91 -2.87 -7.49 10.40
C PHE A 91 -2.97 -7.12 11.88
N PHE A 92 -2.96 -8.12 12.79
CA PHE A 92 -3.05 -7.86 14.22
C PHE A 92 -1.82 -7.12 14.77
N VAL A 93 -0.61 -7.46 14.30
CA VAL A 93 0.61 -6.73 14.68
C VAL A 93 0.49 -5.26 14.30
N GLN A 94 0.05 -4.97 13.09
CA GLN A 94 -0.13 -3.59 12.61
C GLN A 94 -1.27 -2.87 13.34
N LEU A 95 -2.35 -3.58 13.66
CA LEU A 95 -3.45 -3.03 14.45
C LEU A 95 -2.96 -2.60 15.85
N ILE A 96 -2.20 -3.46 16.52
CA ILE A 96 -1.63 -3.14 17.84
C ILE A 96 -0.69 -1.94 17.74
N LEU A 97 0.20 -1.91 16.76
CA LEU A 97 1.10 -0.78 16.54
C LEU A 97 0.33 0.52 16.25
N GLY A 98 -0.70 0.44 15.41
CA GLY A 98 -1.56 1.58 15.09
C GLY A 98 -2.30 2.12 16.32
N VAL A 99 -2.84 1.23 17.16
CA VAL A 99 -3.53 1.61 18.41
C VAL A 99 -2.53 2.24 19.39
N VAL A 100 -1.37 1.64 19.59
CA VAL A 100 -0.31 2.20 20.46
C VAL A 100 0.11 3.58 19.97
N PHE A 101 0.33 3.73 18.67
CA PHE A 101 0.68 5.02 18.08
C PHE A 101 -0.44 6.07 18.27
N ALA A 102 -1.71 5.69 18.07
CA ALA A 102 -2.85 6.58 18.25
C ALA A 102 -2.98 7.02 19.73
N ILE A 103 -2.76 6.12 20.68
CA ILE A 103 -2.74 6.44 22.11
C ILE A 103 -1.62 7.43 22.41
N ILE A 104 -0.39 7.19 21.94
CA ILE A 104 0.75 8.09 22.12
C ILE A 104 0.40 9.48 21.57
N CYS A 105 -0.13 9.56 20.35
CA CYS A 105 -0.54 10.83 19.74
C CYS A 105 -1.60 11.58 20.53
N SER A 106 -2.46 10.88 21.27
CA SER A 106 -3.50 11.50 22.11
C SER A 106 -2.90 12.27 23.29
N PHE A 107 -1.77 11.83 23.84
CA PHE A 107 -1.09 12.52 24.95
C PHE A 107 -0.36 13.80 24.52
N PHE A 108 -0.07 13.97 23.24
CA PHE A 108 0.56 15.20 22.76
C PHE A 108 -0.46 16.29 22.51
N ASN A 109 -0.16 17.52 22.97
CA ASN A 109 -0.94 18.72 22.68
C ASN A 109 -0.67 19.17 21.24
N MET A 110 -1.39 18.57 20.28
CA MET A 110 -1.32 18.91 18.87
C MET A 110 -2.66 19.48 18.39
N ASP A 111 -2.60 20.32 17.36
CA ASP A 111 -3.79 20.80 16.67
C ASP A 111 -4.64 19.66 16.13
N PHE A 112 -5.94 19.85 16.11
CA PHE A 112 -6.92 18.87 15.63
C PHE A 112 -6.56 18.36 14.21
N SER A 113 -6.22 19.25 13.30
CA SER A 113 -5.85 18.90 11.93
C SER A 113 -4.63 17.98 11.85
N ARG A 114 -3.63 18.21 12.69
CA ARG A 114 -2.45 17.34 12.78
C ARG A 114 -2.78 15.96 13.33
N LYS A 115 -3.62 15.89 14.38
CA LYS A 115 -4.11 14.60 14.90
C LYS A 115 -4.89 13.83 13.86
N LEU A 116 -5.74 14.51 13.08
CA LEU A 116 -6.51 13.91 12.01
C LEU A 116 -5.60 13.31 10.94
N VAL A 117 -4.53 14.00 10.53
CA VAL A 117 -3.53 13.47 9.60
C VAL A 117 -2.88 12.19 10.14
N LEU A 118 -2.46 12.19 11.40
CA LEU A 118 -1.80 11.03 12.01
C LEU A 118 -2.76 9.82 12.12
N TYR A 119 -4.00 10.02 12.53
CA TYR A 119 -4.99 8.94 12.58
C TYR A 119 -5.36 8.41 11.20
N SER A 120 -5.48 9.30 10.21
CA SER A 120 -5.70 8.90 8.81
C SER A 120 -4.53 8.08 8.27
N THR A 121 -3.30 8.40 8.68
CA THR A 121 -2.11 7.62 8.32
C THR A 121 -2.14 6.22 8.91
N VAL A 122 -2.60 6.05 10.17
CA VAL A 122 -2.78 4.73 10.79
C VAL A 122 -3.81 3.90 10.03
N ILE A 123 -4.94 4.49 9.69
CA ILE A 123 -5.98 3.80 8.91
C ILE A 123 -5.43 3.40 7.53
N TYR A 124 -4.74 4.33 6.87
CA TYR A 124 -4.10 4.06 5.58
C TYR A 124 -3.08 2.91 5.67
N MET A 125 -2.27 2.86 6.73
CA MET A 125 -1.31 1.79 6.98
C MET A 125 -1.98 0.42 7.02
N LEU A 126 -3.07 0.28 7.75
CA LEU A 126 -3.81 -0.98 7.86
C LEU A 126 -4.38 -1.41 6.50
N ILE A 127 -4.98 -0.48 5.76
CA ILE A 127 -5.59 -0.76 4.45
C ILE A 127 -4.50 -1.11 3.43
N PHE A 128 -3.44 -0.31 3.35
CA PHE A 128 -2.37 -0.46 2.35
C PHE A 128 -1.65 -1.80 2.49
N ASN A 129 -1.20 -2.13 3.70
CA ASN A 129 -0.46 -3.37 3.94
C ASN A 129 -1.34 -4.62 3.81
N SER A 130 -2.61 -4.54 4.22
CA SER A 130 -3.58 -5.62 4.02
C SER A 130 -3.90 -5.84 2.54
N SER A 131 -4.05 -4.76 1.77
CA SER A 131 -4.30 -4.83 0.32
C SER A 131 -3.12 -5.43 -0.44
N PHE A 132 -1.88 -5.16 0.00
CA PHE A 132 -0.69 -5.76 -0.61
C PHE A 132 -0.68 -7.28 -0.44
N CYS A 133 -1.00 -7.79 0.74
CA CYS A 133 -1.09 -9.23 0.99
C CYS A 133 -2.19 -9.90 0.13
N LEU A 134 -3.36 -9.27 0.01
CA LEU A 134 -4.43 -9.73 -0.87
C LEU A 134 -4.02 -9.66 -2.35
N GLY A 135 -3.24 -8.66 -2.75
CA GLY A 135 -2.71 -8.51 -4.11
C GLY A 135 -1.84 -9.70 -4.53
N ILE A 136 -1.04 -10.25 -3.61
CA ILE A 136 -0.25 -11.48 -3.85
C ILE A 136 -1.18 -12.66 -4.16
N TYR A 137 -2.27 -12.78 -3.43
CA TYR A 137 -3.26 -13.83 -3.62
C TYR A 137 -3.93 -13.74 -5.00
N PHE A 138 -4.37 -12.54 -5.41
CA PHE A 138 -5.08 -12.33 -6.68
C PHE A 138 -4.16 -12.30 -7.91
N SER A 139 -2.92 -11.84 -7.79
CA SER A 139 -2.00 -11.77 -8.94
C SER A 139 -1.67 -13.14 -9.54
N LYS A 140 -1.77 -14.21 -8.73
CA LYS A 140 -1.56 -15.58 -9.20
C LYS A 140 -2.76 -16.19 -9.91
N GLN A 141 -3.98 -15.69 -9.70
CA GLN A 141 -5.15 -16.11 -10.47
C GLN A 141 -5.12 -15.68 -11.94
N GLN A 142 -4.34 -14.65 -12.28
CA GLN A 142 -4.30 -14.09 -13.64
C GLN A 142 -3.22 -14.70 -14.55
N MET A 143 -2.41 -15.62 -14.05
CA MET A 143 -1.34 -16.27 -14.83
C MET A 143 -1.74 -17.64 -15.41
N ILE A 144 -3.04 -17.94 -15.49
CA ILE A 144 -3.61 -19.13 -16.18
C ILE A 144 -4.04 -18.74 -17.59
#